data_4545a0a97646dd6e98129488817efed6
#
_entry.id   4545a0a97646dd6e98129488817efed6
#
_cell.length_a   1.000
_cell.length_b   1.000
_cell.length_c   1.000
_cell.angle_alpha   90.00
_cell.angle_beta   90.00
_cell.angle_gamma   90.00
#
_symmetry.space_group_name_H-M   'P 1'
#
loop_
_entity.id
_entity.type
_entity.pdbx_description
1 polymer ?
#
loop_
_entity_poly.entity_id
_entity_poly.type
_entity_poly.pdbx_seq_one_letter_code
_entity_poly.pdbx_strand_id
1 'polypeptide(L)'
;MLVFVYHCFDRVVINGYLSMLSRPENVVYFFRQVVGVPSVTKEVLRKRTDDYQHWVEAYALHQGIPIEWAQKGVRKEAQMVPRLKSMERQNRYGVYFIYKSMEQGSTFRCSIPKFPTKDPNYTLLSKSRSRFTHYYFYLRDPKLGPMILRVASFLPFQTTYYINGHSFLQAQLNRTGIPFRKKDNAFLAIDNPVTLQQASDRLTPELLQERFNYWTFLLGPKFSKRERQAMDLRRFYAFCQVEYCLNFIFRKTFPIHKLFERSCELGLYELTANKVSQIFGQRITRQLKGKLHTTLEQIDHGHHVLRAYFKHAFVKQYEKFQTFLRIEICSNDLKDFFLKKGIQHLAAVRAKFLPITDRFASFEALALQVHVDFPFFQCLAQPIVCGHTQIAGIKIHHTRLIRLMEVLLHSGASISSWQTHDLHQTLLQTFNLQPHTYTLTQLRYDLRKMKAHGLIQREPQHYRYRLTEKGLKTSLLFLLFHKRICGPIANSLFHFRPPLNGHPKSKLEAAYHKADKAVQNTIDLLAA
;
A
#
# COMPACT_ATOMS: atom_id res chain seq x y z
N MET A 1 -22.96 7.05 7.65
CA MET A 1 -22.09 7.26 8.78
C MET A 1 -21.11 6.11 8.90
N LEU A 2 -19.85 6.38 9.22
CA LEU A 2 -18.80 5.40 9.45
C LEU A 2 -19.17 4.49 10.63
N VAL A 3 -19.02 3.16 10.45
CA VAL A 3 -19.31 2.18 11.51
C VAL A 3 -18.03 1.81 12.23
N PHE A 4 -17.01 1.35 11.47
CA PHE A 4 -15.67 1.09 12.00
C PHE A 4 -14.62 1.13 10.89
N VAL A 5 -13.35 1.12 11.30
CA VAL A 5 -12.18 1.12 10.43
C VAL A 5 -11.23 0.05 10.91
N TYR A 6 -10.54 -0.62 9.99
CA TYR A 6 -9.47 -1.56 10.32
C TYR A 6 -8.40 -1.62 9.24
N HIS A 7 -7.19 -1.98 9.65
CA HIS A 7 -6.04 -2.18 8.77
C HIS A 7 -5.62 -3.65 8.75
N CYS A 8 -5.23 -4.14 7.59
CA CYS A 8 -4.61 -5.46 7.49
C CYS A 8 -3.78 -5.61 6.21
N PHE A 9 -2.94 -6.63 6.15
CA PHE A 9 -2.44 -7.10 4.88
C PHE A 9 -3.61 -7.66 4.05
N ASP A 10 -3.71 -7.31 2.76
CA ASP A 10 -4.68 -7.94 1.86
C ASP A 10 -4.05 -9.13 1.16
N ARG A 11 -2.99 -8.90 0.40
CA ARG A 11 -2.27 -9.96 -0.31
C ARG A 11 -0.79 -9.90 0.01
N VAL A 12 -0.23 -11.06 0.34
CA VAL A 12 1.21 -11.20 0.55
C VAL A 12 1.73 -12.35 -0.30
N VAL A 13 2.69 -12.07 -1.18
CA VAL A 13 3.37 -13.06 -2.01
C VAL A 13 4.81 -13.18 -1.56
N ILE A 14 5.22 -14.38 -1.18
CA ILE A 14 6.52 -14.66 -0.58
C ILE A 14 7.21 -15.78 -1.33
N ASN A 15 8.44 -15.52 -1.79
CA ASN A 15 9.29 -16.54 -2.38
C ASN A 15 10.13 -17.23 -1.30
N GLY A 16 10.15 -18.57 -1.34
CA GLY A 16 11.05 -19.40 -0.55
C GLY A 16 12.13 -20.01 -1.43
N TYR A 17 13.36 -19.94 -1.00
CA TYR A 17 14.50 -20.47 -1.77
C TYR A 17 15.55 -21.13 -0.86
N LEU A 18 16.22 -22.13 -1.42
CA LEU A 18 17.38 -22.79 -0.82
C LEU A 18 18.64 -22.05 -1.29
N SER A 19 19.25 -21.26 -0.41
CA SER A 19 20.41 -20.43 -0.77
C SER A 19 21.57 -21.27 -1.31
N MET A 20 21.84 -22.40 -0.67
CA MET A 20 22.91 -23.31 -1.07
C MET A 20 22.68 -23.87 -2.48
N LEU A 21 21.48 -24.37 -2.79
CA LEU A 21 21.15 -24.91 -4.11
C LEU A 21 20.83 -23.83 -5.17
N SER A 22 20.95 -22.57 -4.85
CA SER A 22 20.77 -21.46 -5.80
C SER A 22 22.06 -21.08 -6.54
N ARG A 23 23.21 -21.68 -6.20
CA ARG A 23 24.51 -21.44 -6.82
C ARG A 23 24.96 -22.67 -7.59
N PRO A 24 25.42 -22.53 -8.83
CA PRO A 24 25.85 -23.65 -9.65
C PRO A 24 26.93 -24.52 -8.99
N GLU A 25 27.93 -23.89 -8.37
CA GLU A 25 29.05 -24.54 -7.72
C GLU A 25 28.58 -25.45 -6.58
N ASN A 26 27.63 -24.96 -5.78
CA ASN A 26 27.08 -25.71 -4.67
C ASN A 26 26.18 -26.88 -5.15
N VAL A 27 25.52 -26.73 -6.31
CA VAL A 27 24.75 -27.82 -6.92
C VAL A 27 25.69 -28.92 -7.40
N VAL A 28 26.82 -28.58 -8.02
CA VAL A 28 27.86 -29.55 -8.40
C VAL A 28 28.40 -30.25 -7.17
N TYR A 29 28.76 -29.51 -6.11
CA TYR A 29 29.22 -30.08 -4.85
C TYR A 29 28.18 -31.03 -4.23
N PHE A 30 26.90 -30.61 -4.20
CA PHE A 30 25.80 -31.42 -3.68
C PHE A 30 25.72 -32.78 -4.38
N PHE A 31 25.70 -32.80 -5.69
CA PHE A 31 25.55 -34.05 -6.44
C PHE A 31 26.79 -34.92 -6.34
N ARG A 32 27.99 -34.35 -6.42
CA ARG A 32 29.23 -35.12 -6.40
C ARG A 32 29.58 -35.61 -5.00
N GLN A 33 29.58 -34.73 -4.01
CA GLN A 33 30.12 -35.04 -2.66
C GLN A 33 29.05 -35.55 -1.70
N VAL A 34 27.80 -35.14 -1.85
CA VAL A 34 26.73 -35.52 -0.91
C VAL A 34 25.90 -36.67 -1.45
N VAL A 35 25.51 -36.60 -2.73
CA VAL A 35 24.72 -37.66 -3.40
C VAL A 35 25.63 -38.79 -3.91
N GLY A 36 26.89 -38.52 -4.27
CA GLY A 36 27.87 -39.50 -4.74
C GLY A 36 27.79 -39.77 -6.26
N VAL A 37 27.31 -38.82 -7.05
CA VAL A 37 27.26 -38.93 -8.53
C VAL A 37 28.59 -38.45 -9.12
N PRO A 38 29.25 -39.21 -10.00
CA PRO A 38 30.55 -38.82 -10.55
C PRO A 38 30.50 -37.53 -11.38
N SER A 39 29.46 -37.34 -12.17
CA SER A 39 29.28 -36.15 -13.03
C SER A 39 27.85 -35.63 -12.95
N VAL A 40 27.67 -34.29 -12.98
CA VAL A 40 26.34 -33.64 -12.96
C VAL A 40 25.87 -33.44 -14.40
N THR A 41 25.11 -34.40 -14.89
CA THR A 41 24.53 -34.36 -16.24
C THR A 41 23.10 -33.82 -16.23
N LYS A 42 22.56 -33.58 -17.41
CA LYS A 42 21.16 -33.19 -17.58
C LYS A 42 20.19 -34.26 -17.03
N GLU A 43 20.54 -35.52 -17.22
CA GLU A 43 19.76 -36.68 -16.76
C GLU A 43 19.72 -36.74 -15.22
N VAL A 44 20.84 -36.48 -14.55
CA VAL A 44 20.92 -36.42 -13.09
C VAL A 44 20.01 -35.31 -12.53
N LEU A 45 20.04 -34.11 -13.15
CA LEU A 45 19.15 -33.03 -12.74
C LEU A 45 17.68 -33.37 -13.03
N ARG A 46 17.40 -34.01 -14.17
CA ARG A 46 16.05 -34.42 -14.57
C ARG A 46 15.50 -35.50 -13.63
N LYS A 47 16.30 -36.47 -13.24
CA LYS A 47 15.88 -37.51 -12.30
C LYS A 47 15.28 -36.94 -11.02
N ARG A 48 15.91 -35.92 -10.42
CA ARG A 48 15.35 -35.25 -9.24
C ARG A 48 14.01 -34.56 -9.50
N THR A 49 13.81 -34.08 -10.71
CA THR A 49 12.53 -33.49 -11.14
C THR A 49 11.46 -34.57 -11.27
N ASP A 50 11.80 -35.68 -11.96
CA ASP A 50 10.89 -36.79 -12.18
C ASP A 50 10.50 -37.46 -10.85
N ASP A 51 11.47 -37.67 -9.94
CA ASP A 51 11.22 -38.18 -8.57
C ASP A 51 10.21 -37.31 -7.82
N TYR A 52 10.36 -35.99 -7.89
CA TYR A 52 9.43 -35.09 -7.25
C TYR A 52 8.04 -35.08 -7.90
N GLN A 53 7.95 -35.15 -9.23
CA GLN A 53 6.68 -35.22 -9.96
C GLN A 53 5.94 -36.51 -9.62
N HIS A 54 6.60 -37.66 -9.64
CA HIS A 54 6.01 -38.96 -9.25
C HIS A 54 5.54 -38.90 -7.77
N TRP A 55 6.33 -38.30 -6.89
CA TRP A 55 5.93 -38.14 -5.50
C TRP A 55 4.65 -37.32 -5.35
N VAL A 56 4.50 -36.18 -6.08
CA VAL A 56 3.30 -35.35 -6.02
C VAL A 56 2.08 -36.12 -6.53
N GLU A 57 2.22 -36.88 -7.60
CA GLU A 57 1.13 -37.68 -8.17
C GLU A 57 0.71 -38.81 -7.22
N ALA A 58 1.66 -39.52 -6.64
CA ALA A 58 1.40 -40.56 -5.64
C ALA A 58 0.75 -39.96 -4.37
N TYR A 59 1.22 -38.82 -3.90
CA TYR A 59 0.63 -38.11 -2.76
C TYR A 59 -0.83 -37.74 -3.03
N ALA A 60 -1.12 -37.17 -4.20
CA ALA A 60 -2.47 -36.76 -4.56
C ALA A 60 -3.41 -37.96 -4.68
N LEU A 61 -2.96 -39.03 -5.29
CA LEU A 61 -3.73 -40.30 -5.42
C LEU A 61 -4.06 -40.86 -4.03
N HIS A 62 -3.05 -40.98 -3.15
CA HIS A 62 -3.23 -41.52 -1.80
C HIS A 62 -4.18 -40.66 -0.93
N GLN A 63 -4.17 -39.34 -1.10
CA GLN A 63 -5.02 -38.41 -0.36
C GLN A 63 -6.38 -38.17 -1.02
N GLY A 64 -6.65 -38.74 -2.20
CA GLY A 64 -7.87 -38.48 -2.99
C GLY A 64 -8.00 -37.02 -3.46
N ILE A 65 -6.85 -36.36 -3.69
CA ILE A 65 -6.81 -34.95 -4.11
C ILE A 65 -6.75 -34.88 -5.63
N PRO A 66 -7.64 -34.10 -6.30
CA PRO A 66 -7.58 -33.97 -7.75
C PRO A 66 -6.35 -33.13 -8.18
N ILE A 67 -5.72 -33.59 -9.25
CA ILE A 67 -4.67 -32.88 -9.98
C ILE A 67 -5.17 -32.53 -11.37
N GLU A 68 -5.11 -31.28 -11.77
CA GLU A 68 -5.51 -30.82 -13.10
C GLU A 68 -4.47 -29.88 -13.72
N TRP A 69 -4.42 -29.84 -15.04
CA TRP A 69 -3.66 -28.83 -15.76
C TRP A 69 -4.39 -27.49 -15.77
N ALA A 70 -3.66 -26.42 -15.48
CA ALA A 70 -4.19 -25.06 -15.56
C ALA A 70 -4.50 -24.71 -17.03
N GLN A 71 -5.78 -24.47 -17.33
CA GLN A 71 -6.24 -24.06 -18.64
C GLN A 71 -6.27 -22.54 -18.76
N LYS A 72 -5.89 -22.02 -19.93
CA LYS A 72 -5.94 -20.58 -20.22
C LYS A 72 -7.42 -20.16 -20.35
N GLY A 73 -7.79 -19.05 -19.67
CA GLY A 73 -9.14 -18.49 -19.74
C GLY A 73 -10.16 -19.11 -18.77
N VAL A 74 -9.84 -20.22 -18.10
CA VAL A 74 -10.73 -20.81 -17.09
C VAL A 74 -10.52 -20.13 -15.74
N ARG A 75 -11.62 -19.65 -15.13
CA ARG A 75 -11.60 -19.08 -13.76
C ARG A 75 -11.39 -20.21 -12.76
N LYS A 76 -10.19 -20.28 -12.22
CA LYS A 76 -9.80 -21.31 -11.24
C LYS A 76 -10.67 -21.28 -9.98
N GLU A 77 -11.13 -20.10 -9.59
CA GLU A 77 -11.96 -19.89 -8.40
C GLU A 77 -13.26 -20.68 -8.45
N ALA A 78 -13.86 -20.85 -9.62
CA ALA A 78 -15.11 -21.61 -9.79
C ALA A 78 -14.99 -23.05 -9.30
N GLN A 79 -13.84 -23.69 -9.48
CA GLN A 79 -13.58 -25.07 -9.02
C GLN A 79 -13.10 -25.10 -7.55
N MET A 80 -12.36 -24.06 -7.11
CA MET A 80 -11.73 -24.02 -5.78
C MET A 80 -12.73 -23.71 -4.67
N VAL A 81 -13.63 -22.73 -4.90
CA VAL A 81 -14.56 -22.24 -3.87
C VAL A 81 -15.48 -23.34 -3.32
N PRO A 82 -16.11 -24.20 -4.12
CA PRO A 82 -16.94 -25.29 -3.59
C PRO A 82 -16.17 -26.28 -2.70
N ARG A 83 -14.95 -26.63 -3.10
CA ARG A 83 -14.08 -27.57 -2.36
C ARG A 83 -13.60 -26.96 -1.04
N LEU A 84 -13.18 -25.69 -1.05
CA LEU A 84 -12.81 -24.96 0.16
C LEU A 84 -14.00 -24.89 1.14
N LYS A 85 -15.20 -24.55 0.65
CA LYS A 85 -16.42 -24.53 1.48
C LYS A 85 -16.75 -25.89 2.08
N SER A 86 -16.54 -26.98 1.33
CA SER A 86 -16.70 -28.33 1.86
C SER A 86 -15.73 -28.63 3.00
N MET A 87 -14.44 -28.29 2.85
CA MET A 87 -13.45 -28.42 3.93
C MET A 87 -13.77 -27.56 5.14
N GLU A 88 -14.27 -26.34 4.93
CA GLU A 88 -14.67 -25.43 6.02
C GLU A 88 -15.83 -26.01 6.82
N ARG A 89 -16.86 -26.54 6.15
CA ARG A 89 -18.03 -27.20 6.81
C ARG A 89 -17.60 -28.43 7.61
N GLN A 90 -16.64 -29.20 7.11
CA GLN A 90 -16.12 -30.40 7.77
C GLN A 90 -15.01 -30.10 8.78
N ASN A 91 -14.66 -28.83 8.97
CA ASN A 91 -13.51 -28.36 9.78
C ASN A 91 -12.20 -29.10 9.47
N ARG A 92 -11.98 -29.46 8.20
CA ARG A 92 -10.76 -30.13 7.72
C ARG A 92 -9.70 -29.14 7.30
N TYR A 93 -8.44 -29.53 7.46
CA TYR A 93 -7.25 -28.79 7.05
C TYR A 93 -6.40 -29.64 6.13
N GLY A 94 -5.60 -29.02 5.27
CA GLY A 94 -4.75 -29.74 4.33
C GLY A 94 -4.93 -29.25 2.90
N VAL A 95 -4.38 -30.01 1.95
CA VAL A 95 -4.51 -29.73 0.51
C VAL A 95 -5.87 -30.22 0.03
N TYR A 96 -6.57 -29.41 -0.74
CA TYR A 96 -7.86 -29.77 -1.32
C TYR A 96 -7.87 -29.79 -2.85
N PHE A 97 -6.83 -29.24 -3.49
CA PHE A 97 -6.68 -29.26 -4.93
C PHE A 97 -5.24 -28.97 -5.35
N ILE A 98 -4.82 -29.53 -6.50
CA ILE A 98 -3.50 -29.29 -7.08
C ILE A 98 -3.66 -28.92 -8.56
N TYR A 99 -3.11 -27.76 -8.97
CA TYR A 99 -2.91 -27.42 -10.37
C TYR A 99 -1.48 -27.67 -10.82
N LYS A 100 -1.33 -28.22 -12.04
CA LYS A 100 -0.07 -28.22 -12.79
C LYS A 100 -0.07 -27.07 -13.79
N SER A 101 1.07 -26.41 -13.95
CA SER A 101 1.25 -25.35 -14.96
C SER A 101 2.65 -25.38 -15.53
N MET A 102 2.77 -25.25 -16.86
CA MET A 102 4.07 -25.09 -17.53
C MET A 102 4.48 -23.62 -17.53
N GLU A 103 5.42 -23.27 -16.68
CA GLU A 103 5.87 -21.89 -16.49
C GLU A 103 7.38 -21.75 -16.62
N GLN A 104 7.83 -20.54 -16.97
CA GLN A 104 9.23 -20.21 -17.00
C GLN A 104 9.76 -20.03 -15.58
N GLY A 105 10.82 -20.76 -15.22
CA GLY A 105 11.47 -20.69 -13.92
C GLY A 105 12.99 -20.77 -14.01
N SER A 106 13.64 -20.56 -12.86
CA SER A 106 15.09 -20.70 -12.75
C SER A 106 15.49 -22.16 -12.84
N THR A 107 16.49 -22.46 -13.66
CA THR A 107 17.08 -23.78 -13.88
C THR A 107 18.58 -23.70 -13.95
N PHE A 108 19.20 -24.86 -14.11
CA PHE A 108 20.62 -24.97 -14.43
C PHE A 108 20.80 -25.63 -15.81
N ARG A 109 21.79 -25.14 -16.56
CA ARG A 109 22.21 -25.70 -17.82
C ARG A 109 23.57 -26.33 -17.66
N CYS A 110 23.68 -27.60 -18.04
CA CYS A 110 24.95 -28.31 -18.14
C CYS A 110 25.59 -28.00 -19.50
N SER A 111 26.88 -27.74 -19.50
CA SER A 111 27.70 -27.58 -20.71
C SER A 111 29.05 -28.24 -20.52
N ILE A 112 29.60 -28.75 -21.64
CA ILE A 112 30.94 -29.31 -21.67
C ILE A 112 31.95 -28.13 -21.69
N PRO A 113 33.00 -28.16 -20.85
CA PRO A 113 34.04 -27.15 -20.90
C PRO A 113 34.68 -27.04 -22.32
N LYS A 114 34.93 -25.84 -22.76
CA LYS A 114 35.60 -25.61 -24.08
C LYS A 114 37.05 -26.07 -24.07
N PHE A 115 37.68 -26.14 -22.92
CA PHE A 115 39.05 -26.58 -22.75
C PHE A 115 39.13 -27.82 -21.88
N PRO A 116 40.09 -28.72 -22.10
CA PRO A 116 40.32 -29.89 -21.27
C PRO A 116 40.50 -29.48 -19.79
N THR A 117 39.80 -30.14 -18.89
CA THR A 117 39.93 -29.94 -17.46
C THR A 117 40.74 -31.11 -16.86
N LYS A 118 41.43 -30.88 -15.73
CA LYS A 118 42.15 -31.94 -15.00
C LYS A 118 41.22 -33.05 -14.51
N ASP A 119 39.94 -32.73 -14.35
CA ASP A 119 38.90 -33.69 -13.93
C ASP A 119 38.06 -34.09 -15.13
N PRO A 120 38.10 -35.34 -15.61
CA PRO A 120 37.34 -35.81 -16.76
C PRO A 120 35.80 -35.78 -16.51
N ASN A 121 35.38 -35.77 -15.25
CA ASN A 121 33.98 -35.69 -14.83
C ASN A 121 33.50 -34.25 -14.54
N TYR A 122 34.32 -33.26 -14.85
CA TYR A 122 33.99 -31.88 -14.61
C TYR A 122 32.84 -31.44 -15.54
N THR A 123 31.78 -30.90 -14.91
CA THR A 123 30.63 -30.32 -15.62
C THR A 123 30.54 -28.85 -15.30
N LEU A 124 30.48 -28.03 -16.33
CA LEU A 124 30.18 -26.62 -16.19
C LEU A 124 28.69 -26.42 -16.04
N LEU A 125 28.25 -26.02 -14.87
CA LEU A 125 26.86 -25.71 -14.57
C LEU A 125 26.66 -24.19 -14.55
N SER A 126 25.70 -23.69 -15.32
CA SER A 126 25.37 -22.27 -15.37
C SER A 126 23.88 -22.02 -15.06
N LYS A 127 23.56 -20.85 -14.53
CA LYS A 127 22.16 -20.44 -14.31
C LYS A 127 21.47 -20.22 -15.63
N SER A 128 20.26 -20.74 -15.76
CA SER A 128 19.42 -20.62 -16.95
C SER A 128 17.96 -20.42 -16.57
N ARG A 129 17.12 -20.21 -17.56
CA ARG A 129 15.66 -20.19 -17.42
C ARG A 129 15.08 -21.10 -18.48
N SER A 130 14.16 -21.97 -18.07
CA SER A 130 13.43 -22.85 -18.98
C SER A 130 11.98 -23.02 -18.53
N ARG A 131 11.17 -23.60 -19.41
CA ARG A 131 9.77 -23.94 -19.08
C ARG A 131 9.75 -25.36 -18.52
N PHE A 132 9.11 -25.52 -17.36
CA PHE A 132 8.90 -26.80 -16.70
C PHE A 132 7.68 -26.74 -15.79
N THR A 133 7.25 -27.90 -15.28
CA THR A 133 6.05 -28.02 -14.46
C THR A 133 6.20 -27.33 -13.11
N HIS A 134 5.22 -26.51 -12.76
CA HIS A 134 5.02 -25.99 -11.43
C HIS A 134 3.74 -26.55 -10.84
N TYR A 135 3.76 -26.90 -9.56
CA TYR A 135 2.59 -27.39 -8.83
C TYR A 135 2.05 -26.30 -7.92
N TYR A 136 0.75 -26.03 -8.00
CA TYR A 136 0.03 -25.11 -7.14
C TYR A 136 -0.85 -25.92 -6.20
N PHE A 137 -0.43 -26.01 -4.94
CA PHE A 137 -1.18 -26.66 -3.88
C PHE A 137 -2.13 -25.64 -3.25
N TYR A 138 -3.42 -25.82 -3.49
CA TYR A 138 -4.47 -25.07 -2.80
C TYR A 138 -4.75 -25.76 -1.48
N LEU A 139 -4.51 -25.07 -0.39
CA LEU A 139 -4.57 -25.66 0.93
C LEU A 139 -5.23 -24.74 1.95
N ARG A 140 -5.80 -25.34 3.00
CA ARG A 140 -6.33 -24.67 4.16
C ARG A 140 -5.41 -24.93 5.35
N ASP A 141 -4.73 -23.88 5.81
CA ASP A 141 -3.86 -23.93 6.99
C ASP A 141 -4.65 -23.61 8.26
N PRO A 142 -4.41 -24.31 9.39
CA PRO A 142 -5.15 -24.07 10.64
C PRO A 142 -4.89 -22.71 11.27
N LYS A 143 -3.74 -22.07 11.02
CA LYS A 143 -3.36 -20.78 11.59
C LYS A 143 -3.51 -19.63 10.58
N LEU A 144 -3.19 -19.86 9.30
CA LEU A 144 -3.20 -18.83 8.25
C LEU A 144 -4.50 -18.82 7.42
N GLY A 145 -5.32 -19.88 7.52
CA GLY A 145 -6.50 -20.05 6.67
C GLY A 145 -6.17 -20.52 5.26
N PRO A 146 -7.05 -20.27 4.27
CA PRO A 146 -6.80 -20.63 2.87
C PRO A 146 -5.57 -19.92 2.31
N MET A 147 -4.68 -20.68 1.65
CA MET A 147 -3.49 -20.18 1.01
C MET A 147 -3.06 -21.05 -0.16
N ILE A 148 -2.15 -20.57 -0.99
CA ILE A 148 -1.59 -21.35 -2.10
C ILE A 148 -0.09 -21.48 -1.91
N LEU A 149 0.41 -22.70 -2.06
CA LEU A 149 1.84 -22.97 -2.17
C LEU A 149 2.15 -23.41 -3.60
N ARG A 150 2.95 -22.61 -4.30
CA ARG A 150 3.52 -22.98 -5.61
C ARG A 150 4.90 -23.58 -5.39
N VAL A 151 5.17 -24.73 -5.99
CA VAL A 151 6.48 -25.38 -5.95
C VAL A 151 6.99 -25.62 -7.36
N ALA A 152 8.19 -25.18 -7.65
CA ALA A 152 8.91 -25.47 -8.87
C ALA A 152 9.41 -26.91 -8.85
N SER A 153 9.11 -27.73 -9.86
CA SER A 153 9.54 -29.15 -9.91
C SER A 153 11.01 -29.34 -10.25
N PHE A 154 11.71 -28.29 -10.69
CA PHE A 154 13.12 -28.32 -11.06
C PHE A 154 14.00 -27.57 -10.05
N LEU A 155 15.26 -28.01 -9.91
CA LEU A 155 16.27 -27.30 -9.09
C LEU A 155 16.40 -25.84 -9.53
N PRO A 156 16.46 -24.88 -8.58
CA PRO A 156 16.67 -25.04 -7.12
C PRO A 156 15.38 -25.23 -6.29
N PHE A 157 14.30 -25.75 -6.85
CA PHE A 157 13.03 -26.04 -6.17
C PHE A 157 12.45 -24.82 -5.44
N GLN A 158 12.37 -23.72 -6.16
CA GLN A 158 11.83 -22.47 -5.64
C GLN A 158 10.36 -22.65 -5.25
N THR A 159 9.98 -22.07 -4.12
CA THR A 159 8.59 -22.05 -3.66
C THR A 159 8.05 -20.63 -3.68
N THR A 160 6.72 -20.49 -3.82
CA THR A 160 6.04 -19.20 -3.68
C THR A 160 4.76 -19.41 -2.87
N TYR A 161 4.57 -18.60 -1.85
CA TYR A 161 3.38 -18.59 -1.01
C TYR A 161 2.52 -17.39 -1.35
N TYR A 162 1.22 -17.64 -1.50
CA TYR A 162 0.19 -16.62 -1.68
C TYR A 162 -0.73 -16.66 -0.47
N ILE A 163 -0.74 -15.59 0.31
CA ILE A 163 -1.54 -15.45 1.52
C ILE A 163 -2.50 -14.29 1.34
N ASN A 164 -3.73 -14.47 1.81
CA ASN A 164 -4.71 -13.40 1.95
C ASN A 164 -4.88 -13.05 3.43
N GLY A 165 -4.63 -11.80 3.81
CA GLY A 165 -4.70 -11.35 5.19
C GLY A 165 -6.12 -11.38 5.77
N HIS A 166 -7.16 -11.18 4.96
CA HIS A 166 -8.55 -11.32 5.42
C HIS A 166 -8.93 -12.77 5.71
N SER A 167 -8.36 -13.72 4.97
CA SER A 167 -8.51 -15.15 5.29
C SER A 167 -7.77 -15.53 6.57
N PHE A 168 -6.59 -14.94 6.79
CA PHE A 168 -5.88 -15.06 8.06
C PHE A 168 -6.70 -14.51 9.23
N LEU A 169 -7.25 -13.29 9.09
CA LEU A 169 -8.13 -12.69 10.10
C LEU A 169 -9.34 -13.59 10.42
N GLN A 170 -9.99 -14.10 9.39
CA GLN A 170 -11.10 -15.06 9.54
C GLN A 170 -10.67 -16.28 10.35
N ALA A 171 -9.52 -16.87 10.05
CA ALA A 171 -9.00 -18.03 10.79
C ALA A 171 -8.73 -17.68 12.26
N GLN A 172 -8.18 -16.49 12.56
CA GLN A 172 -7.95 -16.04 13.94
C GLN A 172 -9.26 -15.83 14.71
N LEU A 173 -10.23 -15.14 14.12
CA LEU A 173 -11.53 -14.87 14.76
C LEU A 173 -12.32 -16.17 15.01
N ASN A 174 -12.31 -17.11 14.06
CA ASN A 174 -12.94 -18.42 14.25
C ASN A 174 -12.32 -19.20 15.41
N ARG A 175 -10.99 -19.13 15.58
CA ARG A 175 -10.28 -19.79 16.69
C ARG A 175 -10.60 -19.19 18.05
N THR A 176 -10.94 -17.91 18.10
CA THR A 176 -11.31 -17.20 19.34
C THR A 176 -12.81 -17.18 19.58
N GLY A 177 -13.62 -17.76 18.69
CA GLY A 177 -15.08 -17.80 18.81
C GLY A 177 -15.77 -16.44 18.65
N ILE A 178 -15.08 -15.45 18.08
CA ILE A 178 -15.63 -14.08 17.93
C ILE A 178 -16.56 -14.05 16.71
N PRO A 179 -17.83 -13.67 16.86
CA PRO A 179 -18.78 -13.57 15.76
C PRO A 179 -18.45 -12.39 14.84
N PHE A 180 -18.57 -12.61 13.55
CA PHE A 180 -18.38 -11.59 12.52
C PHE A 180 -19.23 -11.88 11.29
N ARG A 181 -19.47 -10.85 10.47
CA ARG A 181 -20.04 -11.00 9.14
C ARG A 181 -19.01 -10.56 8.10
N LYS A 182 -18.66 -11.47 7.20
CA LYS A 182 -17.67 -11.27 6.12
C LYS A 182 -18.31 -11.55 4.77
N LYS A 183 -17.95 -10.78 3.75
CA LYS A 183 -18.26 -11.05 2.35
C LYS A 183 -16.95 -10.90 1.55
N ASP A 184 -16.56 -11.95 0.82
CA ASP A 184 -15.25 -12.06 0.14
C ASP A 184 -14.07 -11.69 1.07
N ASN A 185 -13.26 -10.70 0.70
CA ASN A 185 -12.16 -10.18 1.50
C ASN A 185 -12.53 -8.89 2.24
N ALA A 186 -13.73 -8.80 2.84
CA ALA A 186 -14.20 -7.65 3.59
C ALA A 186 -14.99 -8.06 4.84
N PHE A 187 -14.62 -7.56 6.00
CA PHE A 187 -15.42 -7.69 7.23
C PHE A 187 -16.46 -6.57 7.25
N LEU A 188 -17.74 -6.93 7.28
CA LEU A 188 -18.86 -6.00 7.21
C LEU A 188 -19.48 -5.71 8.57
N ALA A 189 -19.33 -6.62 9.53
CA ALA A 189 -19.78 -6.44 10.91
C ALA A 189 -18.91 -7.26 11.86
N ILE A 190 -18.65 -6.69 13.02
CA ILE A 190 -18.01 -7.30 14.17
C ILE A 190 -18.42 -6.49 15.40
N ASP A 191 -18.62 -7.14 16.55
CA ASP A 191 -19.07 -6.47 17.76
C ASP A 191 -18.02 -5.52 18.33
N ASN A 192 -16.76 -5.92 18.30
CA ASN A 192 -15.65 -5.09 18.75
C ASN A 192 -14.56 -4.96 17.68
N PRO A 193 -14.46 -3.80 17.00
CA PRO A 193 -13.44 -3.56 15.98
C PRO A 193 -11.99 -3.63 16.50
N VAL A 194 -11.75 -3.38 17.78
CA VAL A 194 -10.42 -3.47 18.39
C VAL A 194 -9.91 -4.90 18.34
N THR A 195 -10.77 -5.89 18.57
CA THR A 195 -10.38 -7.31 18.47
C THR A 195 -10.00 -7.71 17.04
N LEU A 196 -10.65 -7.13 16.03
CA LEU A 196 -10.29 -7.33 14.63
C LEU A 196 -8.88 -6.80 14.35
N GLN A 197 -8.57 -5.60 14.84
CA GLN A 197 -7.22 -5.02 14.68
C GLN A 197 -6.16 -5.85 15.41
N GLN A 198 -6.43 -6.25 16.65
CA GLN A 198 -5.54 -7.14 17.42
C GLN A 198 -5.31 -8.48 16.71
N ALA A 199 -6.35 -9.06 16.10
CA ALA A 199 -6.22 -10.27 15.29
C ALA A 199 -5.33 -10.05 14.06
N SER A 200 -5.45 -8.90 13.39
CA SER A 200 -4.57 -8.51 12.27
C SER A 200 -3.09 -8.43 12.69
N ASP A 201 -2.83 -7.91 13.88
CA ASP A 201 -1.48 -7.70 14.39
C ASP A 201 -0.77 -9.00 14.80
N ARG A 202 -1.51 -10.10 14.96
CA ARG A 202 -0.97 -11.46 15.21
C ARG A 202 -0.27 -12.09 14.00
N LEU A 203 -0.33 -11.49 12.82
CA LEU A 203 0.47 -11.95 11.69
C LEU A 203 1.93 -11.53 11.93
N THR A 204 2.76 -12.49 12.31
CA THR A 204 4.17 -12.29 12.67
C THR A 204 5.13 -13.05 11.75
N PRO A 205 6.40 -12.65 11.66
CA PRO A 205 7.42 -13.37 10.90
C PRO A 205 7.61 -14.82 11.37
N GLU A 206 7.57 -15.06 12.68
CA GLU A 206 7.75 -16.37 13.30
C GLU A 206 6.63 -17.32 12.89
N LEU A 207 5.39 -16.85 12.93
CA LEU A 207 4.24 -17.62 12.47
C LEU A 207 4.36 -17.98 10.99
N LEU A 208 4.74 -17.02 10.15
CA LEU A 208 4.94 -17.28 8.73
C LEU A 208 6.06 -18.29 8.50
N GLN A 209 7.20 -18.13 9.17
CA GLN A 209 8.35 -19.03 9.07
C GLN A 209 7.97 -20.46 9.48
N GLU A 210 7.28 -20.62 10.61
CA GLU A 210 6.80 -21.91 11.12
C GLU A 210 5.90 -22.60 10.07
N ARG A 211 4.88 -21.90 9.58
CA ARG A 211 3.89 -22.50 8.66
C ARG A 211 4.48 -22.80 7.28
N PHE A 212 5.36 -21.94 6.78
CA PHE A 212 6.04 -22.19 5.50
C PHE A 212 7.01 -23.37 5.59
N ASN A 213 7.77 -23.49 6.67
CA ASN A 213 8.64 -24.63 6.89
C ASN A 213 7.84 -25.93 6.95
N TYR A 214 6.71 -25.93 7.68
CA TYR A 214 5.81 -27.08 7.77
C TYR A 214 5.31 -27.53 6.38
N TRP A 215 4.71 -26.61 5.62
CA TRP A 215 4.14 -26.96 4.32
C TRP A 215 5.19 -27.29 3.26
N THR A 216 6.35 -26.62 3.30
CA THR A 216 7.45 -26.98 2.40
C THR A 216 8.03 -28.34 2.73
N PHE A 217 8.14 -28.71 4.01
CA PHE A 217 8.56 -30.04 4.42
C PHE A 217 7.57 -31.11 3.96
N LEU A 218 6.27 -30.84 4.10
CA LEU A 218 5.22 -31.79 3.71
C LEU A 218 5.09 -31.92 2.19
N LEU A 219 5.10 -30.82 1.43
CA LEU A 219 4.73 -30.78 0.01
C LEU A 219 5.89 -30.52 -0.95
N GLY A 220 7.03 -30.10 -0.44
CA GLY A 220 8.21 -29.82 -1.26
C GLY A 220 9.02 -31.08 -1.57
N PRO A 221 10.05 -30.94 -2.44
CA PRO A 221 10.98 -32.00 -2.76
C PRO A 221 11.63 -32.58 -1.51
N LYS A 222 11.78 -33.90 -1.50
CA LYS A 222 12.33 -34.64 -0.37
C LYS A 222 13.85 -34.66 -0.42
N PHE A 223 14.44 -34.35 0.73
CA PHE A 223 15.88 -34.46 0.98
C PHE A 223 16.09 -35.38 2.18
N SER A 224 17.06 -36.27 2.09
CA SER A 224 17.45 -37.14 3.20
C SER A 224 18.01 -36.30 4.36
N LYS A 225 18.08 -36.90 5.54
CA LYS A 225 18.69 -36.25 6.71
C LYS A 225 20.16 -35.85 6.44
N ARG A 226 20.91 -36.75 5.78
CA ARG A 226 22.29 -36.52 5.36
C ARG A 226 22.41 -35.33 4.40
N GLU A 227 21.56 -35.25 3.35
CA GLU A 227 21.57 -34.15 2.39
C GLU A 227 21.27 -32.81 3.06
N ARG A 228 20.29 -32.77 3.97
CA ARG A 228 19.93 -31.54 4.69
C ARG A 228 21.03 -31.04 5.59
N GLN A 229 21.70 -31.95 6.31
CA GLN A 229 22.79 -31.60 7.22
C GLN A 229 24.06 -31.19 6.46
N ALA A 230 24.47 -31.98 5.45
CA ALA A 230 25.68 -31.72 4.68
C ALA A 230 25.64 -30.38 3.91
N MET A 231 24.45 -29.92 3.49
CA MET A 231 24.29 -28.70 2.70
C MET A 231 23.65 -27.54 3.48
N ASP A 232 23.34 -27.72 4.77
CA ASP A 232 22.56 -26.73 5.53
C ASP A 232 21.34 -26.22 4.72
N LEU A 233 20.51 -27.16 4.27
CA LEU A 233 19.37 -26.86 3.40
C LEU A 233 18.26 -26.11 4.13
N ARG A 234 18.56 -24.92 4.63
CA ARG A 234 17.56 -23.99 5.18
C ARG A 234 16.94 -23.16 4.08
N ARG A 235 15.64 -22.93 4.19
CA ARG A 235 14.93 -22.03 3.29
C ARG A 235 14.90 -20.60 3.85
N PHE A 236 15.14 -19.66 2.96
CA PHE A 236 14.96 -18.25 3.22
C PHE A 236 13.70 -17.77 2.51
N TYR A 237 12.96 -16.89 3.16
CA TYR A 237 11.69 -16.37 2.66
C TYR A 237 11.79 -14.87 2.45
N ALA A 238 11.33 -14.41 1.28
CA ALA A 238 11.45 -13.02 0.88
C ALA A 238 10.15 -12.53 0.21
N PHE A 239 9.72 -11.34 0.57
CA PHE A 239 8.58 -10.68 -0.06
C PHE A 239 8.81 -10.45 -1.55
N CYS A 240 7.82 -10.82 -2.35
CA CYS A 240 7.74 -10.59 -3.79
C CYS A 240 6.72 -9.48 -4.10
N GLN A 241 5.57 -9.53 -3.43
CA GLN A 241 4.51 -8.53 -3.50
C GLN A 241 3.86 -8.40 -2.13
N VAL A 242 3.53 -7.18 -1.76
CA VAL A 242 2.78 -6.90 -0.52
C VAL A 242 1.69 -5.88 -0.82
N GLU A 243 0.47 -6.19 -0.40
CA GLU A 243 -0.68 -5.30 -0.40
C GLU A 243 -1.15 -5.11 1.05
N TYR A 244 -1.30 -3.85 1.45
CA TYR A 244 -1.76 -3.47 2.79
C TYR A 244 -2.91 -2.48 2.67
N CYS A 245 -3.99 -2.71 3.39
CA CYS A 245 -5.22 -1.96 3.20
C CYS A 245 -5.75 -1.32 4.48
N LEU A 246 -6.34 -0.16 4.29
CA LEU A 246 -7.20 0.57 5.20
C LEU A 246 -8.64 0.41 4.71
N ASN A 247 -9.51 -0.06 5.57
CA ASN A 247 -10.89 -0.41 5.24
C ASN A 247 -11.85 0.43 6.07
N PHE A 248 -12.81 1.07 5.39
CA PHE A 248 -13.87 1.87 5.98
C PHE A 248 -15.21 1.19 5.75
N ILE A 249 -15.97 0.99 6.81
CA ILE A 249 -17.29 0.37 6.76
C ILE A 249 -18.34 1.42 7.12
N PHE A 250 -19.34 1.58 6.27
CA PHE A 250 -20.40 2.56 6.41
C PHE A 250 -21.76 1.91 6.60
N ARG A 251 -22.66 2.63 7.23
CA ARG A 251 -24.03 2.15 7.50
C ARG A 251 -24.96 2.30 6.30
N LYS A 252 -24.72 3.28 5.42
CA LYS A 252 -25.55 3.62 4.25
C LYS A 252 -24.73 3.78 2.99
N THR A 253 -25.31 3.44 1.86
CA THR A 253 -24.70 3.41 0.52
C THR A 253 -24.42 4.81 -0.06
N PHE A 254 -25.38 5.71 0.03
CA PHE A 254 -25.36 7.00 -0.67
C PHE A 254 -24.15 7.90 -0.33
N PRO A 255 -23.73 8.04 0.95
CA PRO A 255 -22.56 8.87 1.25
C PRO A 255 -21.25 8.37 0.65
N ILE A 256 -21.12 7.05 0.46
CA ILE A 256 -19.88 6.43 -0.05
C ILE A 256 -19.71 6.69 -1.53
N HIS A 257 -20.78 6.55 -2.29
CA HIS A 257 -20.74 6.78 -3.73
C HIS A 257 -20.33 8.22 -4.03
N LYS A 258 -20.97 9.20 -3.37
CA LYS A 258 -20.57 10.61 -3.46
C LYS A 258 -19.14 10.87 -2.98
N LEU A 259 -18.73 10.21 -1.89
CA LEU A 259 -17.38 10.29 -1.37
C LEU A 259 -16.38 9.78 -2.41
N PHE A 260 -16.63 8.62 -2.98
CA PHE A 260 -15.76 8.01 -3.97
C PHE A 260 -15.73 8.81 -5.29
N GLU A 261 -16.86 9.28 -5.81
CA GLU A 261 -16.92 10.18 -6.98
C GLU A 261 -16.06 11.43 -6.75
N ARG A 262 -16.25 12.07 -5.60
CA ARG A 262 -15.48 13.26 -5.25
C ARG A 262 -13.99 12.96 -5.07
N SER A 263 -13.65 11.81 -4.48
CA SER A 263 -12.27 11.35 -4.38
C SER A 263 -11.63 11.13 -5.76
N CYS A 264 -12.39 10.59 -6.72
CA CYS A 264 -11.93 10.43 -8.09
C CYS A 264 -11.67 11.78 -8.77
N GLU A 265 -12.59 12.75 -8.63
CA GLU A 265 -12.39 14.11 -9.13
C GLU A 265 -11.12 14.74 -8.55
N LEU A 266 -10.95 14.66 -7.23
CA LEU A 266 -9.76 15.17 -6.54
C LEU A 266 -8.50 14.44 -6.98
N GLY A 267 -8.57 13.12 -7.13
CA GLY A 267 -7.47 12.30 -7.61
C GLY A 267 -7.00 12.69 -8.99
N LEU A 268 -7.92 13.03 -9.89
CA LEU A 268 -7.60 13.46 -11.26
C LEU A 268 -7.04 14.87 -11.34
N TYR A 269 -7.57 15.80 -10.54
CA TYR A 269 -7.24 17.22 -10.66
C TYR A 269 -6.22 17.71 -9.62
N GLU A 270 -6.15 17.06 -8.46
CA GLU A 270 -5.40 17.53 -7.30
C GLU A 270 -4.17 16.68 -6.95
N LEU A 271 -4.13 15.39 -7.36
CA LEU A 271 -2.99 14.51 -7.09
C LEU A 271 -1.81 14.83 -8.02
N THR A 272 -1.18 15.97 -7.76
CA THR A 272 0.07 16.34 -8.44
C THR A 272 1.22 15.39 -8.01
N ALA A 273 2.30 15.36 -8.79
CA ALA A 273 3.49 14.58 -8.46
C ALA A 273 4.03 14.85 -7.05
N ASN A 274 3.99 16.10 -6.61
CA ASN A 274 4.41 16.49 -5.26
C ASN A 274 3.49 15.90 -4.18
N LYS A 275 2.19 15.90 -4.38
CA LYS A 275 1.24 15.31 -3.43
C LYS A 275 1.37 13.79 -3.37
N VAL A 276 1.55 13.11 -4.50
CA VAL A 276 1.86 11.68 -4.53
C VAL A 276 3.13 11.39 -3.74
N SER A 277 4.19 12.18 -3.94
CA SER A 277 5.44 12.08 -3.18
C SER A 277 5.22 12.23 -1.65
N GLN A 278 4.39 13.19 -1.24
CA GLN A 278 4.02 13.40 0.17
C GLN A 278 3.24 12.21 0.75
N ILE A 279 2.27 11.68 0.01
CA ILE A 279 1.49 10.49 0.43
C ILE A 279 2.43 9.31 0.69
N PHE A 280 3.37 9.05 -0.22
CA PHE A 280 4.36 7.99 -0.07
C PHE A 280 5.46 8.32 0.96
N GLY A 281 5.55 9.57 1.42
CA GLY A 281 6.58 10.03 2.37
C GLY A 281 7.98 9.91 1.78
N GLN A 282 8.14 10.25 0.51
CA GLN A 282 9.40 10.17 -0.23
C GLN A 282 9.60 11.38 -1.11
N ARG A 283 10.86 11.79 -1.33
CA ARG A 283 11.20 12.89 -2.23
C ARG A 283 11.33 12.39 -3.68
N ILE A 284 10.87 13.21 -4.63
CA ILE A 284 11.14 13.03 -6.05
C ILE A 284 12.58 13.49 -6.31
N THR A 285 13.37 12.65 -6.92
CA THR A 285 14.73 12.98 -7.35
C THR A 285 14.82 12.98 -8.87
N ARG A 286 15.83 13.64 -9.46
CA ARG A 286 16.07 13.63 -10.91
C ARG A 286 16.27 12.22 -11.49
N GLN A 287 16.64 11.26 -10.64
CA GLN A 287 16.85 9.85 -11.03
C GLN A 287 15.66 8.95 -10.66
N LEU A 288 14.43 9.47 -10.64
CA LEU A 288 13.26 8.67 -10.37
C LEU A 288 13.11 7.57 -11.43
N LYS A 289 13.32 6.31 -11.02
CA LYS A 289 13.01 5.13 -11.84
C LYS A 289 11.60 4.65 -11.50
N GLY A 290 10.79 4.37 -12.53
CA GLY A 290 9.42 3.87 -12.37
C GLY A 290 8.35 4.92 -12.69
N LYS A 291 7.11 4.63 -12.29
CA LYS A 291 5.93 5.43 -12.64
C LYS A 291 5.66 6.52 -11.61
N LEU A 292 5.19 7.68 -12.09
CA LEU A 292 4.68 8.77 -11.25
C LEU A 292 3.50 9.40 -11.98
N HIS A 293 2.30 8.85 -11.81
CA HIS A 293 1.07 9.33 -12.42
C HIS A 293 -0.16 8.80 -11.68
N THR A 294 -1.31 9.34 -11.96
CA THR A 294 -2.60 8.86 -11.49
C THR A 294 -3.40 8.27 -12.64
N THR A 295 -4.19 7.25 -12.37
CA THR A 295 -5.12 6.64 -13.33
C THR A 295 -6.46 6.39 -12.67
N LEU A 296 -7.54 6.59 -13.43
CA LEU A 296 -8.88 6.12 -13.11
C LEU A 296 -9.20 4.99 -14.09
N GLU A 297 -9.39 3.79 -13.57
CA GLU A 297 -9.65 2.60 -14.37
C GLU A 297 -11.02 2.03 -14.00
N GLN A 298 -11.74 1.55 -15.01
CA GLN A 298 -12.92 0.73 -14.81
C GLN A 298 -12.48 -0.73 -14.82
N ILE A 299 -12.75 -1.46 -13.74
CA ILE A 299 -12.46 -2.89 -13.64
C ILE A 299 -13.70 -3.69 -14.06
N ASP A 300 -13.50 -4.97 -14.43
CA ASP A 300 -14.56 -5.96 -14.60
C ASP A 300 -15.60 -5.84 -13.47
N HIS A 301 -16.87 -5.81 -13.84
CA HIS A 301 -18.04 -5.59 -12.97
C HIS A 301 -18.41 -4.13 -12.68
N GLY A 302 -17.89 -3.15 -13.44
CA GLY A 302 -18.36 -1.77 -13.36
C GLY A 302 -17.80 -0.94 -12.19
N HIS A 303 -16.83 -1.47 -11.46
CA HIS A 303 -16.18 -0.72 -10.37
C HIS A 303 -15.05 0.15 -10.90
N HIS A 304 -15.05 1.42 -10.51
CA HIS A 304 -13.95 2.33 -10.78
C HIS A 304 -12.86 2.19 -9.72
N VAL A 305 -11.61 2.31 -10.14
CA VAL A 305 -10.43 2.28 -9.25
C VAL A 305 -9.56 3.48 -9.54
N LEU A 306 -9.40 4.32 -8.54
CA LEU A 306 -8.41 5.40 -8.56
C LEU A 306 -7.05 4.83 -8.12
N ARG A 307 -6.01 5.06 -8.94
CA ARG A 307 -4.63 4.66 -8.61
C ARG A 307 -3.69 5.84 -8.68
N ALA A 308 -2.81 5.95 -7.68
CA ALA A 308 -1.69 6.87 -7.67
C ALA A 308 -0.40 6.06 -7.64
N TYR A 309 0.39 6.15 -8.70
CA TYR A 309 1.63 5.39 -8.86
C TYR A 309 2.84 6.16 -8.33
N PHE A 310 3.72 5.41 -7.66
CA PHE A 310 5.04 5.89 -7.23
C PHE A 310 6.08 4.77 -7.41
N LYS A 311 6.96 4.90 -8.39
CA LYS A 311 7.94 3.88 -8.80
C LYS A 311 7.26 2.55 -9.19
N HIS A 312 7.53 1.46 -8.45
CA HIS A 312 6.92 0.13 -8.64
C HIS A 312 5.77 -0.14 -7.66
N ALA A 313 5.39 0.87 -6.88
CA ALA A 313 4.26 0.81 -5.96
C ALA A 313 3.13 1.72 -6.43
N PHE A 314 1.93 1.48 -5.92
CA PHE A 314 0.78 2.36 -6.11
C PHE A 314 -0.16 2.27 -4.92
N VAL A 315 -0.86 3.35 -4.65
CA VAL A 315 -2.04 3.35 -3.80
C VAL A 315 -3.26 3.28 -4.71
N LYS A 316 -4.18 2.39 -4.41
CA LYS A 316 -5.48 2.29 -5.09
C LYS A 316 -6.61 2.51 -4.10
N GLN A 317 -7.67 3.13 -4.57
CA GLN A 317 -8.91 3.30 -3.83
C GLN A 317 -10.06 2.79 -4.68
N TYR A 318 -10.99 2.10 -4.04
CA TYR A 318 -12.19 1.60 -4.67
C TYR A 318 -13.32 1.33 -3.68
N GLU A 319 -14.54 1.46 -4.17
CA GLU A 319 -15.75 1.07 -3.47
C GLU A 319 -16.02 -0.43 -3.67
N LYS A 320 -16.51 -1.09 -2.63
CA LYS A 320 -16.91 -2.49 -2.66
C LYS A 320 -18.21 -2.68 -1.88
N PHE A 321 -19.13 -3.48 -2.42
CA PHE A 321 -20.40 -3.82 -1.76
C PHE A 321 -21.27 -2.63 -1.31
N GLN A 322 -21.12 -1.47 -1.94
CA GLN A 322 -21.91 -0.26 -1.69
C GLN A 322 -21.80 0.34 -0.26
N THR A 323 -21.20 -0.37 0.68
CA THR A 323 -21.03 0.07 2.09
C THR A 323 -19.59 0.01 2.56
N PHE A 324 -18.67 -0.26 1.65
CA PHE A 324 -17.27 -0.54 1.96
C PHE A 324 -16.35 0.25 1.04
N LEU A 325 -15.50 1.08 1.61
CA LEU A 325 -14.45 1.80 0.90
C LEU A 325 -13.08 1.26 1.32
N ARG A 326 -12.21 1.00 0.36
CA ARG A 326 -10.85 0.51 0.61
C ARG A 326 -9.81 1.41 -0.02
N ILE A 327 -8.83 1.76 0.77
CA ILE A 327 -7.56 2.34 0.34
C ILE A 327 -6.50 1.27 0.54
N GLU A 328 -5.72 1.00 -0.49
CA GLU A 328 -4.76 -0.11 -0.48
C GLU A 328 -3.46 0.31 -1.13
N ILE A 329 -2.34 0.14 -0.40
CA ILE A 329 -1.01 0.25 -0.98
C ILE A 329 -0.54 -1.12 -1.48
N CYS A 330 -0.08 -1.16 -2.72
CA CYS A 330 0.52 -2.32 -3.37
C CYS A 330 1.98 -2.02 -3.70
N SER A 331 2.89 -2.89 -3.32
CA SER A 331 4.30 -2.81 -3.68
C SER A 331 4.80 -4.13 -4.25
N ASN A 332 5.44 -4.06 -5.41
CA ASN A 332 6.13 -5.17 -6.06
C ASN A 332 7.64 -5.15 -5.78
N ASP A 333 8.17 -4.06 -5.20
CA ASP A 333 9.56 -3.97 -4.76
C ASP A 333 9.71 -3.14 -3.48
N LEU A 334 9.98 -3.81 -2.37
CA LEU A 334 10.18 -3.16 -1.06
C LEU A 334 11.41 -2.25 -1.01
N LYS A 335 12.34 -2.38 -1.96
CA LYS A 335 13.50 -1.48 -2.06
C LYS A 335 13.09 -0.03 -2.34
N ASP A 336 11.94 0.19 -2.99
CA ASP A 336 11.39 1.53 -3.20
C ASP A 336 11.10 2.26 -1.88
N PHE A 337 10.96 1.52 -0.79
CA PHE A 337 10.71 2.03 0.57
C PHE A 337 11.94 1.91 1.48
N PHE A 338 13.11 1.58 0.92
CA PHE A 338 14.34 1.31 1.67
C PHE A 338 14.21 0.14 2.65
N LEU A 339 13.34 -0.82 2.33
CA LEU A 339 13.10 -2.01 3.15
C LEU A 339 13.80 -3.24 2.56
N LYS A 340 14.29 -4.11 3.44
CA LYS A 340 14.81 -5.43 3.06
C LYS A 340 13.64 -6.37 2.78
N LYS A 341 13.86 -7.35 1.88
CA LYS A 341 12.81 -8.26 1.40
C LYS A 341 12.53 -9.46 2.32
N GLY A 342 13.37 -9.75 3.30
CA GLY A 342 13.17 -10.90 4.20
C GLY A 342 11.91 -10.77 5.04
N ILE A 343 11.21 -11.89 5.31
CA ILE A 343 9.96 -11.90 6.08
C ILE A 343 10.13 -11.38 7.51
N GLN A 344 11.33 -11.44 8.08
CA GLN A 344 11.65 -10.86 9.39
C GLN A 344 11.39 -9.35 9.46
N HIS A 345 11.25 -8.68 8.31
CA HIS A 345 10.96 -7.26 8.23
C HIS A 345 9.45 -6.94 8.09
N LEU A 346 8.56 -7.91 8.33
CA LEU A 346 7.10 -7.73 8.22
C LEU A 346 6.59 -6.54 9.05
N ALA A 347 7.07 -6.39 10.29
CA ALA A 347 6.71 -5.26 11.15
C ALA A 347 7.15 -3.91 10.55
N ALA A 348 8.35 -3.85 9.97
CA ALA A 348 8.85 -2.65 9.29
C ALA A 348 8.02 -2.31 8.03
N VAL A 349 7.57 -3.34 7.28
CA VAL A 349 6.65 -3.15 6.14
C VAL A 349 5.34 -2.54 6.61
N ARG A 350 4.72 -3.10 7.68
CA ARG A 350 3.50 -2.56 8.29
C ARG A 350 3.68 -1.11 8.73
N ALA A 351 4.74 -0.83 9.50
CA ALA A 351 5.04 0.51 9.99
C ALA A 351 5.27 1.53 8.86
N LYS A 352 5.74 1.09 7.68
CA LYS A 352 5.93 1.96 6.52
C LYS A 352 4.65 2.17 5.71
N PHE A 353 3.79 1.14 5.59
CA PHE A 353 2.60 1.17 4.74
C PHE A 353 1.39 1.82 5.42
N LEU A 354 1.21 1.59 6.72
CA LEU A 354 0.12 2.19 7.48
C LEU A 354 0.07 3.74 7.34
N PRO A 355 1.15 4.50 7.55
CA PRO A 355 1.10 5.95 7.36
C PRO A 355 0.84 6.39 5.92
N ILE A 356 1.10 5.53 4.92
CA ILE A 356 0.82 5.87 3.52
C ILE A 356 -0.69 5.82 3.27
N THR A 357 -1.38 4.76 3.73
CA THR A 357 -2.84 4.67 3.62
C THR A 357 -3.54 5.77 4.40
N ASP A 358 -3.03 6.12 5.60
CA ASP A 358 -3.58 7.19 6.43
C ASP A 358 -3.41 8.57 5.80
N ARG A 359 -2.24 8.85 5.19
CA ARG A 359 -2.02 10.11 4.47
C ARG A 359 -2.89 10.24 3.24
N PHE A 360 -3.14 9.14 2.52
CA PHE A 360 -4.05 9.14 1.40
C PHE A 360 -5.49 9.44 1.87
N ALA A 361 -5.96 8.76 2.91
CA ALA A 361 -7.26 9.02 3.52
C ALA A 361 -7.40 10.45 4.06
N SER A 362 -6.33 10.97 4.67
CA SER A 362 -6.29 12.35 5.16
C SER A 362 -6.36 13.36 4.01
N PHE A 363 -5.64 13.12 2.92
CA PHE A 363 -5.73 13.96 1.72
C PHE A 363 -7.16 14.04 1.20
N GLU A 364 -7.87 12.92 1.14
CA GLU A 364 -9.27 12.89 0.71
C GLU A 364 -10.20 13.58 1.70
N ALA A 365 -10.08 13.29 2.99
CA ALA A 365 -10.89 13.90 4.03
C ALA A 365 -10.75 15.44 4.01
N LEU A 366 -9.53 15.94 3.83
CA LEU A 366 -9.25 17.37 3.72
C LEU A 366 -9.96 18.02 2.52
N ALA A 367 -9.99 17.32 1.40
CA ALA A 367 -10.57 17.81 0.16
C ALA A 367 -12.11 17.75 0.15
N LEU A 368 -12.71 16.80 0.90
CA LEU A 368 -14.16 16.57 0.93
C LEU A 368 -14.94 17.43 1.93
N GLN A 369 -14.26 17.98 2.94
CA GLN A 369 -14.93 18.62 4.09
C GLN A 369 -15.03 20.15 4.00
N VAL A 370 -14.72 20.75 2.86
CA VAL A 370 -14.82 22.21 2.70
C VAL A 370 -16.28 22.62 2.42
N HIS A 371 -17.10 22.62 3.46
CA HIS A 371 -18.33 23.40 3.44
C HIS A 371 -18.03 24.84 3.89
N VAL A 372 -18.25 25.78 2.99
CA VAL A 372 -18.18 27.20 3.30
C VAL A 372 -19.50 27.60 3.96
N ASP A 373 -19.46 27.79 5.28
CA ASP A 373 -20.58 28.38 6.00
C ASP A 373 -20.25 29.87 6.23
N PHE A 374 -21.02 30.75 5.61
CA PHE A 374 -20.83 32.21 5.72
C PHE A 374 -20.90 32.72 7.17
N PRO A 375 -21.82 32.24 8.04
CA PRO A 375 -21.80 32.55 9.47
C PRO A 375 -20.49 32.12 10.17
N PHE A 376 -19.87 31.05 9.74
CA PHE A 376 -18.58 30.60 10.28
C PHE A 376 -17.46 31.62 10.03
N PHE A 377 -17.38 32.21 8.83
CA PHE A 377 -16.41 33.26 8.52
C PHE A 377 -16.65 34.53 9.35
N GLN A 378 -17.91 34.90 9.53
CA GLN A 378 -18.25 36.03 10.37
C GLN A 378 -17.81 35.79 11.82
N CYS A 379 -18.08 34.62 12.39
CA CYS A 379 -17.60 34.25 13.72
C CYS A 379 -16.08 34.26 13.85
N LEU A 380 -15.35 33.82 12.83
CA LEU A 380 -13.87 33.87 12.85
C LEU A 380 -13.35 35.31 12.76
N ALA A 381 -14.02 36.18 12.02
CA ALA A 381 -13.61 37.57 11.84
C ALA A 381 -13.88 38.46 13.07
N GLN A 382 -14.78 38.01 13.96
CA GLN A 382 -15.11 38.73 15.20
C GLN A 382 -14.00 38.56 16.26
N PRO A 383 -13.72 39.58 17.06
CA PRO A 383 -12.82 39.45 18.19
C PRO A 383 -13.45 38.55 19.27
N ILE A 384 -12.59 37.81 19.99
CA ILE A 384 -12.99 36.95 21.11
C ILE A 384 -12.43 37.50 22.41
N VAL A 385 -13.24 37.50 23.44
CA VAL A 385 -12.81 37.86 24.81
C VAL A 385 -12.33 36.60 25.51
N CYS A 386 -11.05 36.58 25.88
CA CYS A 386 -10.42 35.52 26.67
C CYS A 386 -9.96 36.08 28.01
N GLY A 387 -10.68 35.83 29.09
CA GLY A 387 -10.49 36.48 30.39
C GLY A 387 -10.66 38.00 30.25
N HIS A 388 -9.67 38.77 30.66
CA HIS A 388 -9.66 40.24 30.55
C HIS A 388 -9.04 40.77 29.24
N THR A 389 -8.68 39.90 28.31
CA THR A 389 -7.99 40.31 27.06
C THR A 389 -8.88 40.06 25.84
N GLN A 390 -9.08 41.09 25.03
CA GLN A 390 -9.76 40.98 23.74
C GLN A 390 -8.74 40.56 22.67
N ILE A 391 -9.01 39.43 22.00
CA ILE A 391 -8.18 38.86 20.93
C ILE A 391 -8.86 39.15 19.61
N ALA A 392 -8.14 39.78 18.68
CA ALA A 392 -8.67 40.15 17.38
C ALA A 392 -9.11 38.95 16.52
N GLY A 393 -10.14 39.11 15.70
CA GLY A 393 -10.64 38.08 14.79
C GLY A 393 -9.66 37.70 13.70
N ILE A 394 -9.86 36.52 13.11
CA ILE A 394 -9.06 35.95 12.02
C ILE A 394 -9.73 36.31 10.68
N LYS A 395 -9.08 37.16 9.91
CA LYS A 395 -9.57 37.60 8.60
C LYS A 395 -8.93 36.78 7.49
N ILE A 396 -9.71 36.45 6.45
CA ILE A 396 -9.32 35.58 5.33
C ILE A 396 -8.13 36.10 4.50
N HIS A 397 -7.85 37.40 4.55
CA HIS A 397 -6.73 38.05 3.86
C HIS A 397 -5.45 38.21 4.72
N HIS A 398 -5.41 37.66 5.93
CA HIS A 398 -4.27 37.77 6.83
C HIS A 398 -3.10 36.89 6.37
N THR A 399 -2.21 37.45 5.56
CA THR A 399 -1.08 36.75 4.95
C THR A 399 -0.23 35.94 5.96
N ARG A 400 0.06 36.51 7.13
CA ARG A 400 0.83 35.82 8.18
C ARG A 400 0.14 34.53 8.66
N LEU A 401 -1.18 34.60 8.90
CA LEU A 401 -1.96 33.46 9.35
C LEU A 401 -2.15 32.43 8.22
N ILE A 402 -2.30 32.87 6.98
CA ILE A 402 -2.36 31.97 5.82
C ILE A 402 -1.06 31.17 5.70
N ARG A 403 0.11 31.83 5.82
CA ARG A 403 1.42 31.18 5.80
C ARG A 403 1.59 30.18 6.97
N LEU A 404 1.17 30.58 8.17
CA LEU A 404 1.18 29.69 9.35
C LEU A 404 0.28 28.47 9.14
N MET A 405 -0.93 28.67 8.64
CA MET A 405 -1.86 27.60 8.32
C MET A 405 -1.31 26.68 7.23
N GLU A 406 -0.62 27.21 6.22
CA GLU A 406 0.03 26.42 5.18
C GLU A 406 1.11 25.50 5.73
N VAL A 407 1.99 26.01 6.58
CA VAL A 407 3.04 25.20 7.23
C VAL A 407 2.41 24.15 8.14
N LEU A 408 1.42 24.52 8.93
CA LEU A 408 0.73 23.58 9.82
C LEU A 408 0.01 22.44 9.05
N LEU A 409 -0.48 22.71 7.82
CA LEU A 409 -1.10 21.69 6.97
C LEU A 409 -0.08 20.80 6.26
N HIS A 410 1.02 21.36 5.74
CA HIS A 410 1.98 20.63 4.91
C HIS A 410 2.87 19.66 5.69
N SER A 411 3.07 19.89 6.94
CA SER A 411 4.04 19.15 7.75
C SER A 411 3.48 17.88 8.39
N GLY A 412 2.35 17.40 7.94
CA GLY A 412 1.73 16.19 8.52
C GLY A 412 1.15 16.45 9.91
N ALA A 413 0.74 17.65 10.14
CA ALA A 413 0.29 18.22 11.43
C ALA A 413 -0.94 17.57 12.06
N SER A 414 -1.55 16.59 11.44
CA SER A 414 -2.56 15.75 12.10
C SER A 414 -1.95 14.70 13.04
N ILE A 415 -0.64 14.45 12.95
CA ILE A 415 0.05 13.37 13.69
C ILE A 415 1.22 13.90 14.54
N SER A 416 1.88 15.00 14.15
CA SER A 416 3.00 15.57 14.90
C SER A 416 2.67 16.94 15.48
N SER A 417 2.87 17.07 16.77
CA SER A 417 2.78 18.35 17.46
C SER A 417 4.05 19.18 17.26
N TRP A 418 3.92 20.50 17.13
CA TRP A 418 5.02 21.43 16.83
C TRP A 418 5.49 22.21 18.04
N GLN A 419 6.80 22.33 18.18
CA GLN A 419 7.39 23.33 19.07
C GLN A 419 7.39 24.70 18.38
N THR A 420 7.27 25.77 19.17
CA THR A 420 7.20 27.13 18.63
C THR A 420 8.47 27.52 17.86
N HIS A 421 9.64 27.05 18.31
CA HIS A 421 10.91 27.33 17.66
C HIS A 421 11.03 26.67 16.28
N ASP A 422 10.71 25.38 16.19
CA ASP A 422 10.78 24.62 14.93
C ASP A 422 9.79 25.17 13.90
N LEU A 423 8.59 25.52 14.37
CA LEU A 423 7.57 26.14 13.53
C LEU A 423 8.03 27.50 12.99
N HIS A 424 8.72 28.30 13.80
CA HIS A 424 9.27 29.58 13.37
C HIS A 424 10.34 29.40 12.29
N GLN A 425 11.30 28.51 12.51
CA GLN A 425 12.35 28.21 11.52
C GLN A 425 11.75 27.69 10.20
N THR A 426 10.78 26.78 10.29
CA THR A 426 10.11 26.24 9.10
C THR A 426 9.39 27.33 8.33
N LEU A 427 8.72 28.27 9.01
CA LEU A 427 8.07 29.41 8.36
C LEU A 427 9.06 30.32 7.64
N LEU A 428 10.17 30.67 8.29
CA LEU A 428 11.22 31.50 7.69
C LEU A 428 11.79 30.84 6.44
N GLN A 429 12.09 29.55 6.51
CA GLN A 429 12.65 28.77 5.37
C GLN A 429 11.63 28.60 4.24
N THR A 430 10.37 28.22 4.56
CA THR A 430 9.35 27.92 3.54
C THR A 430 8.99 29.15 2.71
N PHE A 431 8.96 30.32 3.32
CA PHE A 431 8.53 31.58 2.67
C PHE A 431 9.69 32.55 2.43
N ASN A 432 10.93 32.11 2.64
CA ASN A 432 12.14 32.93 2.50
C ASN A 432 12.03 34.26 3.23
N LEU A 433 11.58 34.22 4.50
CA LEU A 433 11.39 35.39 5.33
C LEU A 433 12.64 35.67 6.15
N GLN A 434 12.93 36.96 6.34
CA GLN A 434 13.98 37.36 7.25
C GLN A 434 13.47 37.35 8.71
N PRO A 435 14.32 36.98 9.71
CA PRO A 435 13.93 36.91 11.13
C PRO A 435 13.37 38.22 11.71
N HIS A 436 13.76 39.36 11.16
CA HIS A 436 13.22 40.65 11.55
C HIS A 436 11.85 40.96 10.94
N THR A 437 11.51 40.34 9.82
CA THR A 437 10.20 40.53 9.16
C THR A 437 9.10 39.73 9.83
N TYR A 438 9.43 38.52 10.33
CA TYR A 438 8.52 37.71 11.11
C TYR A 438 9.21 37.14 12.35
N THR A 439 8.97 37.83 13.48
CA THR A 439 9.65 37.52 14.74
C THR A 439 8.97 36.40 15.51
N LEU A 440 9.70 35.75 16.42
CA LEU A 440 9.16 34.70 17.29
C LEU A 440 7.99 35.23 18.16
N THR A 441 8.04 36.53 18.56
CA THR A 441 6.96 37.19 19.28
C THR A 441 5.68 37.29 18.46
N GLN A 442 5.82 37.62 17.18
CA GLN A 442 4.67 37.67 16.25
C GLN A 442 4.08 36.26 16.05
N LEU A 443 4.91 35.23 15.93
CA LEU A 443 4.43 33.83 15.85
C LEU A 443 3.67 33.43 17.13
N ARG A 444 4.21 33.77 18.31
CA ARG A 444 3.52 33.50 19.60
C ARG A 444 2.16 34.17 19.66
N TYR A 445 2.07 35.43 19.19
CA TYR A 445 0.80 36.13 19.08
C TYR A 445 -0.18 35.43 18.12
N ASP A 446 0.28 35.04 16.95
CA ASP A 446 -0.54 34.34 15.94
C ASP A 446 -1.02 32.96 16.45
N LEU A 447 -0.16 32.22 17.17
CA LEU A 447 -0.55 30.97 17.83
C LEU A 447 -1.57 31.21 18.97
N ARG A 448 -1.40 32.25 19.79
CA ARG A 448 -2.37 32.64 20.81
C ARG A 448 -3.73 32.96 20.19
N LYS A 449 -3.72 33.68 19.07
CA LYS A 449 -4.92 34.03 18.32
C LYS A 449 -5.63 32.78 17.76
N MET A 450 -4.90 31.86 17.11
CA MET A 450 -5.46 30.61 16.61
C MET A 450 -5.99 29.72 17.75
N LYS A 451 -5.31 29.69 18.91
CA LYS A 451 -5.77 28.95 20.08
C LYS A 451 -7.07 29.51 20.64
N ALA A 452 -7.19 30.84 20.78
CA ALA A 452 -8.40 31.49 21.25
C ALA A 452 -9.62 31.20 20.37
N HIS A 453 -9.42 31.15 19.06
CA HIS A 453 -10.46 30.77 18.09
C HIS A 453 -10.70 29.26 17.99
N GLY A 454 -10.02 28.45 18.79
CA GLY A 454 -10.17 26.98 18.82
C GLY A 454 -9.63 26.26 17.59
N LEU A 455 -8.71 26.90 16.84
CA LEU A 455 -8.12 26.31 15.64
C LEU A 455 -6.91 25.41 15.94
N ILE A 456 -6.23 25.69 17.02
CA ILE A 456 -5.13 24.87 17.54
C ILE A 456 -5.33 24.56 19.01
N GLN A 457 -4.79 23.44 19.44
CA GLN A 457 -4.69 23.09 20.86
C GLN A 457 -3.23 22.92 21.25
N ARG A 458 -2.90 23.29 22.48
CA ARG A 458 -1.57 23.11 23.08
C ARG A 458 -1.59 21.87 23.96
N GLU A 459 -0.63 21.00 23.81
CA GLU A 459 -0.41 19.85 24.70
C GLU A 459 0.19 20.33 26.01
N PRO A 460 -0.42 20.01 27.17
CA PRO A 460 -0.01 20.58 28.47
C PRO A 460 1.44 20.25 28.85
N GLN A 461 1.88 19.02 28.57
CA GLN A 461 3.17 18.50 29.05
C GLN A 461 4.38 18.90 28.20
N HIS A 462 4.21 19.23 26.89
CA HIS A 462 5.32 19.35 25.95
C HIS A 462 5.42 20.69 25.22
N TYR A 463 4.59 21.69 25.55
CA TYR A 463 4.55 23.01 24.88
C TYR A 463 4.41 22.91 23.34
N ARG A 464 3.74 21.84 22.87
CA ARG A 464 3.54 21.57 21.46
C ARG A 464 2.14 21.96 21.02
N TYR A 465 2.01 22.36 19.76
CA TYR A 465 0.75 22.77 19.17
C TYR A 465 0.33 21.79 18.07
N ARG A 466 -0.97 21.51 18.00
CA ARG A 466 -1.58 20.76 16.90
C ARG A 466 -2.86 21.42 16.43
N LEU A 467 -3.19 21.23 15.14
CA LEU A 467 -4.47 21.68 14.61
C LEU A 467 -5.63 20.88 15.23
N THR A 468 -6.71 21.58 15.57
CA THR A 468 -8.00 20.95 15.86
C THR A 468 -8.70 20.59 14.55
N GLU A 469 -9.78 19.80 14.59
CA GLU A 469 -10.60 19.54 13.40
C GLU A 469 -11.14 20.85 12.79
N LYS A 470 -11.60 21.76 13.64
CA LYS A 470 -11.99 23.13 13.24
C LYS A 470 -10.82 23.87 12.58
N GLY A 471 -9.64 23.80 13.18
CA GLY A 471 -8.43 24.43 12.65
C GLY A 471 -8.01 23.88 11.31
N LEU A 472 -8.12 22.57 11.13
CA LEU A 472 -7.83 21.89 9.89
C LEU A 472 -8.76 22.38 8.75
N LYS A 473 -10.07 22.38 8.99
CA LYS A 473 -11.08 22.86 8.04
C LYS A 473 -10.87 24.33 7.67
N THR A 474 -10.62 25.17 8.67
CA THR A 474 -10.37 26.62 8.48
C THR A 474 -9.09 26.87 7.69
N SER A 475 -8.01 26.20 8.03
CA SER A 475 -6.72 26.37 7.36
C SER A 475 -6.79 25.97 5.89
N LEU A 476 -7.48 24.88 5.58
CA LEU A 476 -7.70 24.41 4.23
C LEU A 476 -8.51 25.41 3.41
N LEU A 477 -9.59 25.87 4.00
CA LEU A 477 -10.47 26.85 3.37
C LEU A 477 -9.73 28.15 3.02
N PHE A 478 -8.96 28.70 3.97
CA PHE A 478 -8.19 29.93 3.74
C PHE A 478 -7.13 29.75 2.66
N LEU A 479 -6.44 28.58 2.68
CA LEU A 479 -5.41 28.29 1.71
C LEU A 479 -5.97 28.07 0.30
N LEU A 480 -7.07 27.34 0.16
CA LEU A 480 -7.73 27.11 -1.11
C LEU A 480 -8.31 28.41 -1.68
N PHE A 481 -8.97 29.21 -0.84
CA PHE A 481 -9.48 30.51 -1.25
C PHE A 481 -8.33 31.42 -1.75
N HIS A 482 -7.24 31.49 -1.00
CA HIS A 482 -6.10 32.33 -1.38
C HIS A 482 -5.41 31.82 -2.66
N LYS A 483 -5.15 30.52 -2.79
CA LYS A 483 -4.40 29.95 -3.93
C LYS A 483 -5.25 29.80 -5.18
N ARG A 484 -6.54 29.49 -5.06
CA ARG A 484 -7.40 29.17 -6.21
C ARG A 484 -8.29 30.33 -6.67
N ILE A 485 -8.59 31.26 -5.80
CA ILE A 485 -9.46 32.39 -6.10
C ILE A 485 -8.66 33.70 -6.09
N CYS A 486 -8.09 34.09 -4.95
CA CYS A 486 -7.39 35.37 -4.84
C CYS A 486 -6.15 35.45 -5.72
N GLY A 487 -5.31 34.42 -5.78
CA GLY A 487 -4.09 34.42 -6.60
C GLY A 487 -4.37 34.55 -8.08
N PRO A 488 -5.20 33.69 -8.69
CA PRO A 488 -5.61 33.80 -10.09
C PRO A 488 -6.26 35.15 -10.41
N ILE A 489 -7.20 35.64 -9.58
CA ILE A 489 -7.86 36.94 -9.80
C ILE A 489 -6.84 38.08 -9.73
N ALA A 490 -5.97 38.09 -8.73
CA ALA A 490 -4.96 39.14 -8.60
C ALA A 490 -4.00 39.16 -9.81
N ASN A 491 -3.55 37.97 -10.26
CA ASN A 491 -2.72 37.87 -11.46
C ASN A 491 -3.44 38.32 -12.72
N SER A 492 -4.71 37.95 -12.89
CA SER A 492 -5.53 38.36 -14.02
C SER A 492 -5.74 39.89 -14.06
N LEU A 493 -6.05 40.49 -12.91
CA LEU A 493 -6.36 41.91 -12.81
C LEU A 493 -5.13 42.83 -12.88
N PHE A 494 -3.98 42.43 -12.33
CA PHE A 494 -2.83 43.30 -12.16
C PHE A 494 -1.66 43.03 -13.10
N HIS A 495 -1.54 41.82 -13.64
CA HIS A 495 -0.41 41.44 -14.48
C HIS A 495 -0.76 41.17 -15.94
N PHE A 496 -2.01 41.00 -16.28
CA PHE A 496 -2.42 40.67 -17.62
C PHE A 496 -3.77 41.35 -18.01
N ARG A 497 -3.68 42.41 -18.78
CA ARG A 497 -4.81 42.88 -19.58
C ARG A 497 -4.58 42.43 -21.03
N PRO A 498 -5.21 41.32 -21.46
CA PRO A 498 -5.15 40.97 -22.86
C PRO A 498 -5.82 42.06 -23.67
N PRO A 499 -5.37 42.34 -24.88
CA PRO A 499 -6.06 43.23 -25.77
C PRO A 499 -7.50 42.69 -25.98
N LEU A 500 -8.49 43.55 -25.95
CA LEU A 500 -9.91 43.24 -26.04
C LEU A 500 -10.30 42.31 -27.21
N ASN A 501 -9.43 42.12 -28.21
CA ASN A 501 -9.65 41.31 -29.41
C ASN A 501 -8.57 40.21 -29.63
N GLY A 502 -7.82 39.81 -28.65
CA GLY A 502 -6.76 38.81 -28.79
C GLY A 502 -7.18 37.40 -28.43
N HIS A 503 -6.88 36.43 -29.30
CA HIS A 503 -6.99 35.01 -28.92
C HIS A 503 -5.92 34.65 -27.90
N PRO A 504 -6.25 33.84 -26.86
CA PRO A 504 -5.28 33.43 -25.84
C PRO A 504 -4.11 32.68 -26.45
N LYS A 505 -2.87 33.09 -26.13
CA LYS A 505 -1.65 32.53 -26.68
C LYS A 505 -1.22 31.22 -26.01
N SER A 506 -1.83 30.86 -24.87
CA SER A 506 -1.51 29.63 -24.15
C SER A 506 -2.77 28.99 -23.54
N LYS A 507 -2.72 27.68 -23.27
CA LYS A 507 -3.81 26.97 -22.56
C LYS A 507 -4.06 27.52 -21.14
N LEU A 508 -3.04 28.04 -20.50
CA LEU A 508 -3.15 28.67 -19.19
C LEU A 508 -3.90 30.00 -19.29
N GLU A 509 -3.55 30.82 -20.27
CA GLU A 509 -4.20 32.08 -20.54
C GLU A 509 -5.70 31.87 -20.87
N ALA A 510 -6.04 30.90 -21.71
CA ALA A 510 -7.42 30.53 -22.01
C ALA A 510 -8.20 30.11 -20.74
N ALA A 511 -7.57 29.38 -19.84
CA ALA A 511 -8.17 28.98 -18.55
C ALA A 511 -8.42 30.20 -17.64
N TYR A 512 -7.49 31.17 -17.59
CA TYR A 512 -7.66 32.40 -16.83
C TYR A 512 -8.80 33.27 -17.39
N HIS A 513 -8.89 33.44 -18.71
CA HIS A 513 -9.99 34.17 -19.36
C HIS A 513 -11.36 33.56 -19.04
N LYS A 514 -11.43 32.23 -19.06
CA LYS A 514 -12.66 31.51 -18.71
C LYS A 514 -13.05 31.71 -17.24
N ALA A 515 -12.08 31.69 -16.33
CA ALA A 515 -12.28 31.92 -14.90
C ALA A 515 -12.70 33.38 -14.63
N ASP A 516 -12.04 34.35 -15.26
CA ASP A 516 -12.35 35.79 -15.15
C ASP A 516 -13.78 36.10 -15.62
N LYS A 517 -14.17 35.57 -16.77
CA LYS A 517 -15.54 35.67 -17.28
C LYS A 517 -16.59 35.06 -16.35
N ALA A 518 -16.27 33.91 -15.72
CA ALA A 518 -17.17 33.27 -14.75
C ALA A 518 -17.32 34.10 -13.47
N VAL A 519 -16.24 34.73 -13.00
CA VAL A 519 -16.25 35.64 -11.84
C VAL A 519 -17.06 36.90 -12.18
N GLN A 520 -16.87 37.51 -13.35
CA GLN A 520 -17.63 38.68 -13.79
C GLN A 520 -19.12 38.37 -13.88
N ASN A 521 -19.49 37.24 -14.50
CA ASN A 521 -20.90 36.80 -14.55
C ASN A 521 -21.52 36.66 -13.15
N THR A 522 -20.72 36.17 -12.18
CA THR A 522 -21.19 36.04 -10.79
C THR A 522 -21.40 37.40 -10.14
N ILE A 523 -20.51 38.36 -10.39
CA ILE A 523 -20.64 39.75 -9.91
C ILE A 523 -21.89 40.41 -10.50
N ASP A 524 -22.10 40.24 -11.81
CA ASP A 524 -23.25 40.80 -12.52
C ASP A 524 -24.59 40.23 -11.98
N LEU A 525 -24.61 38.90 -11.66
CA LEU A 525 -25.78 38.24 -11.05
C LEU A 525 -26.04 38.68 -9.60
N LEU A 526 -25.01 39.09 -8.87
CA LEU A 526 -25.13 39.58 -7.49
C LEU A 526 -25.51 41.06 -7.46
N ALA A 527 -25.27 41.79 -8.55
CA ALA A 527 -25.60 43.20 -8.69
C ALA A 527 -27.01 43.43 -9.28
N ALA A 528 -27.62 42.41 -9.87
CA ALA A 528 -28.98 42.40 -10.41
C ALA A 528 -30.01 42.00 -9.34
#